data_40850051f5903f9a9790c1d82dc7d7e5
#
_entry.id   40850051f5903f9a9790c1d82dc7d7e5
#
_cell.length_a   1.000
_cell.length_b   1.000
_cell.length_c   1.000
_cell.angle_alpha   90.00
_cell.angle_beta   90.00
_cell.angle_gamma   90.00
#
_symmetry.space_group_name_H-M   'P 1'
#
loop_
_entity.id
_entity.type
_entity.pdbx_description
1 polymer ?
#
loop_
_entity_poly.entity_id
_entity_poly.type
_entity_poly.pdbx_seq_one_letter_code
_entity_poly.pdbx_strand_id
1 'polypeptide(L)'
;MNLYGCADQRKANAILRKKYPNAILIEDVTHILLDPMLYDTDAMDYCIGSIRKWMGVPDGAVVISNNGSIQAHADKAETDFTHFREQALRLKTDYLDMGDPELKNRFRGMLAEAEDSLEDGCYPHEMTASSKERLSHTDLNRMRHRRTVNYHILYTLLQNMQECGDYFTLLPE
;
A
#
# COMPACT_ATOMS: atom_id res chain seq x y z
N MET A 1 -3.34 -0.05 12.29
CA MET A 1 -3.52 0.21 10.83
C MET A 1 -4.42 1.42 10.63
N ASN A 2 -3.99 2.40 9.87
CA ASN A 2 -4.82 3.54 9.47
C ASN A 2 -5.49 3.24 8.14
N LEU A 3 -6.72 2.71 8.21
CA LEU A 3 -7.47 2.32 7.01
C LEU A 3 -7.89 3.57 6.22
N TYR A 4 -7.36 3.69 5.02
CA TYR A 4 -7.67 4.73 4.03
C TYR A 4 -7.40 6.18 4.49
N GLY A 5 -6.67 6.38 5.60
CA GLY A 5 -6.41 7.72 6.11
C GLY A 5 -7.61 8.39 6.80
N CYS A 6 -8.68 7.62 7.08
CA CYS A 6 -9.95 8.17 7.60
C CYS A 6 -9.93 8.54 9.09
N ALA A 7 -8.85 8.20 9.81
CA ALA A 7 -8.78 8.45 11.25
C ALA A 7 -7.40 8.96 11.67
N ASP A 8 -7.37 9.96 12.56
CA ASP A 8 -6.14 10.38 13.22
C ASP A 8 -5.75 9.37 14.30
N GLN A 9 -4.77 8.53 14.00
CA GLN A 9 -4.30 7.49 14.92
C GLN A 9 -3.40 8.02 16.05
N ARG A 10 -2.92 9.25 15.97
CA ARG A 10 -1.93 9.79 16.92
C ARG A 10 -2.42 9.75 18.37
N LYS A 11 -3.69 10.08 18.59
CA LYS A 11 -4.27 10.02 19.96
C LYS A 11 -4.34 8.58 20.47
N ALA A 12 -4.76 7.64 19.61
CA ALA A 12 -4.82 6.22 19.97
C ALA A 12 -3.42 5.66 20.25
N ASN A 13 -2.45 6.01 19.40
CA ASN A 13 -1.06 5.59 19.53
C ASN A 13 -0.43 6.12 20.83
N ALA A 14 -0.67 7.37 21.20
CA ALA A 14 -0.21 7.94 22.45
C ALA A 14 -0.81 7.25 23.70
N ILE A 15 -2.08 6.87 23.63
CA ILE A 15 -2.73 6.08 24.70
C ILE A 15 -2.09 4.69 24.78
N LEU A 16 -1.85 4.03 23.65
CA LEU A 16 -1.20 2.71 23.59
C LEU A 16 0.20 2.77 24.19
N ARG A 17 1.01 3.76 23.80
CA ARG A 17 2.36 3.94 24.34
C ARG A 17 2.34 4.16 25.85
N LYS A 18 1.42 5.01 26.35
CA LYS A 18 1.27 5.26 27.80
C LYS A 18 0.84 3.99 28.56
N LYS A 19 -0.06 3.19 27.97
CA LYS A 19 -0.58 1.98 28.61
C LYS A 19 0.41 0.81 28.57
N TYR A 20 1.20 0.74 27.51
CA TYR A 20 2.15 -0.34 27.23
C TYR A 20 3.55 0.21 26.92
N PRO A 21 4.24 0.82 27.91
CA PRO A 21 5.49 1.54 27.67
C PRO A 21 6.64 0.66 27.15
N ASN A 22 6.59 -0.64 27.47
CA ASN A 22 7.63 -1.60 27.08
C ASN A 22 7.24 -2.47 25.85
N ALA A 23 6.06 -2.22 25.27
CA ALA A 23 5.66 -2.95 24.08
C ALA A 23 6.32 -2.35 22.83
N ILE A 24 6.67 -3.21 21.87
CA ILE A 24 7.03 -2.76 20.52
C ILE A 24 5.73 -2.39 19.80
N LEU A 25 5.61 -1.13 19.40
CA LEU A 25 4.46 -0.61 18.68
C LEU A 25 4.82 -0.46 17.19
N ILE A 26 4.03 -1.12 16.35
CA ILE A 26 4.20 -1.10 14.89
C ILE A 26 2.93 -0.52 14.27
N GLU A 27 3.06 0.52 13.47
CA GLU A 27 1.96 1.10 12.69
C GLU A 27 2.05 0.63 11.23
N ASP A 28 0.96 0.04 10.72
CA ASP A 28 0.81 -0.23 9.30
C ASP A 28 0.27 1.03 8.60
N VAL A 29 1.15 1.69 7.85
CA VAL A 29 0.87 2.92 7.11
C VAL A 29 0.61 2.67 5.62
N THR A 30 0.35 1.43 5.23
CA THR A 30 0.17 1.06 3.81
C THR A 30 -0.80 1.99 3.08
N HIS A 31 -1.93 2.37 3.69
CA HIS A 31 -2.94 3.18 3.03
C HIS A 31 -2.66 4.69 3.04
N ILE A 32 -1.68 5.12 3.81
CA ILE A 32 -1.27 6.53 3.93
C ILE A 32 0.21 6.73 3.57
N LEU A 33 0.85 5.73 2.96
CA LEU A 33 2.30 5.67 2.73
C LEU A 33 2.87 6.92 2.05
N LEU A 34 2.13 7.55 1.16
CA LEU A 34 2.56 8.77 0.47
C LEU A 34 2.24 10.07 1.22
N ASP A 35 1.66 9.99 2.41
CA ASP A 35 1.38 11.15 3.24
C ASP A 35 2.08 11.06 4.60
N PRO A 36 3.38 11.46 4.66
CA PRO A 36 4.16 11.37 5.89
C PRO A 36 3.63 12.24 7.04
N MET A 37 2.76 13.22 6.76
CA MET A 37 2.11 14.02 7.80
C MET A 37 1.06 13.25 8.59
N LEU A 38 0.62 12.10 8.08
CA LEU A 38 -0.34 11.22 8.76
C LEU A 38 0.33 10.13 9.60
N TYR A 39 1.66 10.02 9.55
CA TYR A 39 2.40 9.06 10.36
C TYR A 39 2.62 9.61 11.77
N ASP A 40 2.44 8.75 12.74
CA ASP A 40 2.82 9.03 14.13
C ASP A 40 4.17 8.36 14.43
N THR A 41 5.23 9.02 13.99
CA THR A 41 6.58 8.52 14.23
C THR A 41 7.03 8.65 15.69
N ASP A 42 6.39 9.51 16.49
CA ASP A 42 6.84 9.77 17.86
C ASP A 42 6.41 8.67 18.84
N ALA A 43 5.21 8.12 18.64
CA ALA A 43 4.67 7.07 19.52
C ALA A 43 4.99 5.64 19.06
N MET A 44 5.38 5.46 17.80
CA MET A 44 5.64 4.13 17.21
C MET A 44 7.12 3.81 17.19
N ASP A 45 7.46 2.54 17.41
CA ASP A 45 8.83 2.04 17.22
C ASP A 45 9.13 1.83 15.74
N TYR A 46 8.14 1.36 14.99
CA TYR A 46 8.23 1.11 13.56
C TYR A 46 6.96 1.53 12.84
N CYS A 47 7.13 2.06 11.62
CA CYS A 47 6.05 2.18 10.65
C CYS A 47 6.37 1.29 9.45
N ILE A 48 5.39 0.51 8.99
CA ILE A 48 5.54 -0.39 7.84
C ILE A 48 4.52 -0.05 6.76
N GLY A 49 4.90 -0.19 5.50
CA GLY A 49 3.96 0.08 4.40
C GLY A 49 4.29 -0.67 3.12
N SER A 50 3.26 -1.18 2.45
CA SER A 50 3.39 -1.89 1.17
C SER A 50 3.34 -0.92 0.00
N ILE A 51 4.39 -0.91 -0.83
CA ILE A 51 4.48 -0.09 -2.05
C ILE A 51 3.50 -0.60 -3.12
N ARG A 52 3.23 -1.91 -3.17
CA ARG A 52 2.33 -2.55 -4.15
C ARG A 52 0.90 -2.00 -4.16
N LYS A 53 0.45 -1.38 -3.07
CA LYS A 53 -0.88 -0.76 -2.99
C LYS A 53 -0.93 0.60 -3.68
N TRP A 54 0.22 1.18 -3.96
CA TRP A 54 0.33 2.53 -4.53
C TRP A 54 0.72 2.53 -6.00
N MET A 55 1.52 1.57 -6.44
CA MET A 55 2.01 1.48 -7.82
C MET A 55 2.01 0.06 -8.34
N GLY A 56 2.07 -0.08 -9.67
CA GLY A 56 2.10 -1.36 -10.37
C GLY A 56 3.49 -2.01 -10.32
N VAL A 57 3.94 -2.38 -9.13
CA VAL A 57 5.18 -3.14 -8.91
C VAL A 57 4.86 -4.53 -8.36
N PRO A 58 5.66 -5.56 -8.69
CA PRO A 58 5.41 -6.91 -8.18
C PRO A 58 5.63 -7.02 -6.66
N ASP A 59 6.59 -6.25 -6.12
CA ASP A 59 7.02 -6.32 -4.73
C ASP A 59 7.40 -4.94 -4.18
N GLY A 60 7.85 -4.92 -2.94
CA GLY A 60 8.37 -3.74 -2.26
C GLY A 60 7.55 -3.32 -1.05
N ALA A 61 8.28 -3.00 0.00
CA ALA A 61 7.77 -2.45 1.24
C ALA A 61 8.73 -1.40 1.80
N VAL A 62 8.22 -0.58 2.69
CA VAL A 62 9.00 0.41 3.44
C VAL A 62 8.90 0.07 4.92
N VAL A 63 10.02 0.12 5.61
CA VAL A 63 10.08 0.11 7.07
C VAL A 63 10.78 1.38 7.53
N ILE A 64 10.12 2.14 8.39
CA ILE A 64 10.66 3.32 9.04
C ILE A 64 10.88 2.96 10.51
N SER A 65 12.09 3.15 11.02
CA SER A 65 12.45 2.87 12.42
C SER A 65 12.75 4.15 13.16
N ASN A 66 12.15 4.30 14.33
CA ASN A 66 12.50 5.36 15.30
C ASN A 66 13.57 4.88 16.31
N ASN A 67 13.88 3.59 16.31
CA ASN A 67 14.82 2.96 17.25
C ASN A 67 16.22 2.74 16.65
N GLY A 68 16.64 3.55 15.69
CA GLY A 68 17.94 3.44 15.01
C GLY A 68 17.90 2.63 13.73
N SER A 69 19.06 2.16 13.28
CA SER A 69 19.17 1.44 12.01
C SER A 69 18.60 0.03 12.09
N ILE A 70 17.82 -0.33 11.07
CA ILE A 70 17.36 -1.70 10.88
C ILE A 70 18.49 -2.48 10.19
N GLN A 71 19.03 -3.47 10.87
CA GLN A 71 19.94 -4.44 10.25
C GLN A 71 19.08 -5.60 9.76
N ALA A 72 18.71 -5.58 8.49
CA ALA A 72 18.00 -6.69 7.85
C ALA A 72 18.96 -7.39 6.88
N HIS A 73 19.06 -8.71 7.00
CA HIS A 73 19.58 -9.54 5.93
C HIS A 73 18.42 -9.96 5.06
N ALA A 74 18.44 -9.54 3.81
CA ALA A 74 17.45 -9.92 2.82
C ALA A 74 18.07 -10.90 1.84
N ASP A 75 17.33 -11.95 1.51
CA ASP A 75 17.70 -12.90 0.48
C ASP A 75 17.49 -12.33 -0.92
N LYS A 76 17.77 -13.14 -1.96
CA LYS A 76 17.61 -12.73 -3.35
C LYS A 76 16.21 -12.19 -3.61
N ALA A 77 16.15 -11.17 -4.46
CA ALA A 77 14.91 -10.47 -4.81
C ALA A 77 13.92 -11.30 -5.64
N GLU A 78 14.42 -12.27 -6.42
CA GLU A 78 13.58 -13.04 -7.34
C GLU A 78 13.06 -14.31 -6.68
N THR A 79 11.74 -14.43 -6.62
CA THR A 79 11.00 -15.53 -6.05
C THR A 79 9.83 -15.88 -6.97
N ASP A 80 9.18 -17.02 -6.76
CA ASP A 80 7.95 -17.38 -7.49
C ASP A 80 6.88 -16.32 -7.31
N PHE A 81 6.74 -15.78 -6.10
CA PHE A 81 5.85 -14.65 -5.82
C PHE A 81 6.10 -13.46 -6.75
N THR A 82 7.35 -12.97 -6.85
CA THR A 82 7.68 -11.82 -7.70
C THR A 82 7.50 -12.13 -9.17
N HIS A 83 7.81 -13.35 -9.60
CA HIS A 83 7.64 -13.81 -10.98
C HIS A 83 6.17 -13.85 -11.40
N PHE A 84 5.30 -14.52 -10.64
CA PHE A 84 3.87 -14.55 -10.91
C PHE A 84 3.24 -13.15 -10.95
N ARG A 85 3.62 -12.30 -10.01
CA ARG A 85 3.10 -10.94 -9.97
C ARG A 85 3.56 -10.07 -11.13
N GLU A 86 4.81 -10.17 -11.55
CA GLU A 86 5.31 -9.46 -12.73
C GLU A 86 4.54 -9.85 -13.99
N GLN A 87 4.32 -11.14 -14.21
CA GLN A 87 3.52 -11.64 -15.32
C GLN A 87 2.05 -11.18 -15.24
N ALA A 88 1.45 -11.27 -14.06
CA ALA A 88 0.09 -10.81 -13.83
C ALA A 88 -0.09 -9.31 -14.12
N LEU A 89 0.89 -8.48 -13.74
CA LEU A 89 0.87 -7.04 -14.02
C LEU A 89 0.94 -6.75 -15.52
N ARG A 90 1.72 -7.51 -16.29
CA ARG A 90 1.77 -7.40 -17.77
C ARG A 90 0.42 -7.76 -18.39
N LEU A 91 -0.15 -8.92 -18.04
CA LEU A 91 -1.48 -9.31 -18.51
C LEU A 91 -2.58 -8.33 -18.10
N LYS A 92 -2.46 -7.71 -16.93
CA LYS A 92 -3.40 -6.67 -16.50
C LYS A 92 -3.29 -5.42 -17.37
N THR A 93 -2.08 -5.04 -17.80
CA THR A 93 -1.88 -3.93 -18.74
C THR A 93 -2.56 -4.25 -20.07
N ASP A 94 -2.31 -5.44 -20.63
CA ASP A 94 -2.93 -5.88 -21.88
C ASP A 94 -4.48 -5.91 -21.76
N TYR A 95 -4.99 -6.37 -20.61
CA TYR A 95 -6.44 -6.31 -20.34
C TYR A 95 -7.00 -4.89 -20.34
N LEU A 96 -6.28 -3.93 -19.75
CA LEU A 96 -6.74 -2.54 -19.69
C LEU A 96 -6.79 -1.90 -21.08
N ASP A 97 -5.94 -2.33 -21.99
CA ASP A 97 -5.89 -1.83 -23.38
C ASP A 97 -6.91 -2.52 -24.28
N MET A 98 -7.13 -3.82 -24.11
CA MET A 98 -7.96 -4.64 -25.02
C MET A 98 -9.37 -4.92 -24.48
N GLY A 99 -9.58 -4.88 -23.16
CA GLY A 99 -10.86 -5.21 -22.53
C GLY A 99 -11.22 -6.70 -22.54
N ASP A 100 -10.28 -7.59 -22.88
CA ASP A 100 -10.53 -9.03 -23.01
C ASP A 100 -10.78 -9.72 -21.66
N PRO A 101 -11.99 -10.28 -21.41
CA PRO A 101 -12.31 -10.96 -20.14
C PRO A 101 -11.40 -12.16 -19.83
N GLU A 102 -10.83 -12.83 -20.85
CA GLU A 102 -9.94 -13.97 -20.65
C GLU A 102 -8.63 -13.51 -20.01
N LEU A 103 -8.05 -12.40 -20.48
CA LEU A 103 -6.88 -11.79 -19.86
C LEU A 103 -7.15 -11.42 -18.39
N LYS A 104 -8.36 -10.94 -18.10
CA LYS A 104 -8.78 -10.62 -16.72
C LYS A 104 -8.75 -11.86 -15.82
N ASN A 105 -9.30 -12.95 -16.28
CA ASN A 105 -9.31 -14.20 -15.51
C ASN A 105 -7.90 -14.74 -15.29
N ARG A 106 -7.06 -14.68 -16.32
CA ARG A 106 -5.66 -15.12 -16.24
C ARG A 106 -4.84 -14.31 -15.23
N PHE A 107 -4.83 -12.98 -15.32
CA PHE A 107 -4.01 -12.20 -14.37
C PHE A 107 -4.52 -12.33 -12.93
N ARG A 108 -5.82 -12.50 -12.72
CA ARG A 108 -6.37 -12.73 -11.38
C ARG A 108 -5.95 -14.08 -10.80
N GLY A 109 -5.95 -15.14 -11.62
CA GLY A 109 -5.42 -16.45 -11.23
C GLY A 109 -3.96 -16.37 -10.81
N MET A 110 -3.12 -15.73 -11.63
CA MET A 110 -1.70 -15.55 -11.31
C MET A 110 -1.45 -14.70 -10.04
N LEU A 111 -2.30 -13.72 -9.77
CA LEU A 111 -2.21 -12.96 -8.51
C LEU A 111 -2.56 -13.82 -7.29
N ALA A 112 -3.53 -14.75 -7.43
CA ALA A 112 -3.86 -15.69 -6.36
C ALA A 112 -2.70 -16.67 -6.13
N GLU A 113 -2.16 -17.28 -7.17
CA GLU A 113 -0.99 -18.16 -7.10
C GLU A 113 0.21 -17.46 -6.43
N ALA A 114 0.41 -16.18 -6.71
CA ALA A 114 1.45 -15.40 -6.05
C ALA A 114 1.20 -15.26 -4.55
N GLU A 115 -0.01 -14.95 -4.12
CA GLU A 115 -0.32 -14.84 -2.68
C GLU A 115 -0.19 -16.21 -1.99
N ASP A 116 -0.64 -17.30 -2.64
CA ASP A 116 -0.50 -18.67 -2.12
C ASP A 116 0.98 -19.06 -1.91
N SER A 117 1.87 -18.62 -2.80
CA SER A 117 3.31 -18.89 -2.69
C SER A 117 3.98 -18.21 -1.48
N LEU A 118 3.32 -17.24 -0.82
CA LEU A 118 3.83 -16.63 0.41
C LEU A 118 3.55 -17.49 1.65
N GLU A 119 2.57 -18.40 1.60
CA GLU A 119 2.20 -19.24 2.76
C GLU A 119 3.29 -20.26 3.10
N ASP A 120 4.12 -20.65 2.14
CA ASP A 120 5.19 -21.64 2.31
C ASP A 120 6.43 -21.12 3.06
N GLY A 121 6.45 -19.85 3.45
CA GLY A 121 7.52 -19.27 4.28
C GLY A 121 7.82 -17.81 3.90
N CYS A 122 7.51 -16.89 4.79
CA CYS A 122 7.81 -15.47 4.61
C CYS A 122 9.22 -15.16 5.12
N TYR A 123 10.19 -15.15 4.21
CA TYR A 123 11.53 -14.63 4.50
C TYR A 123 11.68 -13.22 3.90
N PRO A 124 12.46 -12.34 4.53
CA PRO A 124 12.73 -11.02 3.95
C PRO A 124 13.54 -11.17 2.66
N HIS A 125 13.02 -10.66 1.57
CA HIS A 125 13.68 -10.59 0.27
C HIS A 125 14.00 -9.15 -0.10
N GLU A 126 15.06 -8.95 -0.87
CA GLU A 126 15.31 -7.66 -1.48
C GLU A 126 14.19 -7.33 -2.48
N MET A 127 13.91 -6.04 -2.63
CA MET A 127 13.05 -5.54 -3.69
C MET A 127 13.68 -5.83 -5.06
N THR A 128 12.89 -6.36 -6.01
CA THR A 128 13.38 -6.67 -7.36
C THR A 128 13.96 -5.46 -8.09
N ALA A 129 14.87 -5.70 -9.02
CA ALA A 129 15.47 -4.64 -9.83
C ALA A 129 14.41 -3.85 -10.62
N SER A 130 13.40 -4.55 -11.18
CA SER A 130 12.31 -3.92 -11.92
C SER A 130 11.47 -3.00 -11.03
N SER A 131 11.19 -3.40 -9.78
CA SER A 131 10.47 -2.58 -8.81
C SER A 131 11.29 -1.35 -8.38
N LYS A 132 12.59 -1.54 -8.10
CA LYS A 132 13.51 -0.45 -7.75
C LYS A 132 13.58 0.59 -8.89
N GLU A 133 13.70 0.13 -10.13
CA GLU A 133 13.72 0.99 -11.31
C GLU A 133 12.42 1.77 -11.47
N ARG A 134 11.26 1.10 -11.43
CA ARG A 134 9.95 1.78 -11.51
C ARG A 134 9.77 2.80 -10.40
N LEU A 135 10.16 2.47 -9.18
CA LEU A 135 10.09 3.39 -8.05
C LEU A 135 10.96 4.63 -8.27
N SER A 136 12.19 4.45 -8.74
CA SER A 136 13.13 5.56 -8.98
C SER A 136 12.67 6.54 -10.07
N HIS A 137 11.89 6.06 -11.05
CA HIS A 137 11.33 6.87 -12.13
C HIS A 137 9.91 7.41 -11.83
N THR A 138 9.33 7.07 -10.67
CA THR A 138 7.99 7.50 -10.31
C THR A 138 8.02 8.82 -9.55
N ASP A 139 7.34 9.84 -10.07
CA ASP A 139 7.08 11.08 -9.34
C ASP A 139 5.97 10.85 -8.30
N LEU A 140 6.39 10.56 -7.07
CA LEU A 140 5.49 10.28 -5.94
C LEU A 140 4.63 11.51 -5.57
N ASN A 141 5.16 12.72 -5.71
CA ASN A 141 4.42 13.95 -5.43
C ASN A 141 3.29 14.15 -6.44
N ARG A 142 3.58 13.92 -7.73
CA ARG A 142 2.55 13.95 -8.77
C ARG A 142 1.49 12.89 -8.56
N MET A 143 1.88 11.67 -8.16
CA MET A 143 0.95 10.58 -7.87
C MET A 143 0.04 10.96 -6.71
N ARG A 144 0.58 11.47 -5.61
CA ARG A 144 -0.18 11.96 -4.45
C ARG A 144 -1.15 13.06 -4.88
N HIS A 145 -0.67 14.08 -5.56
CA HIS A 145 -1.49 15.20 -6.04
C HIS A 145 -2.67 14.71 -6.90
N ARG A 146 -2.42 13.83 -7.88
CA ARG A 146 -3.50 13.29 -8.73
C ARG A 146 -4.55 12.51 -7.93
N ARG A 147 -4.15 11.75 -6.92
CA ARG A 147 -5.09 11.03 -6.04
C ARG A 147 -5.94 12.00 -5.24
N THR A 148 -5.34 13.05 -4.69
CA THR A 148 -6.07 14.11 -3.98
C THR A 148 -7.08 14.81 -4.90
N VAL A 149 -6.67 15.21 -6.11
CA VAL A 149 -7.58 15.82 -7.09
C VAL A 149 -8.73 14.88 -7.45
N ASN A 150 -8.45 13.60 -7.73
CA ASN A 150 -9.49 12.63 -8.05
C ASN A 150 -10.46 12.42 -6.88
N TYR A 151 -9.95 12.41 -5.64
CA TYR A 151 -10.79 12.34 -4.44
C TYR A 151 -11.76 13.52 -4.37
N HIS A 152 -11.26 14.75 -4.50
CA HIS A 152 -12.13 15.94 -4.45
C HIS A 152 -13.17 15.98 -5.59
N ILE A 153 -12.78 15.56 -6.80
CA ILE A 153 -13.73 15.44 -7.92
C ILE A 153 -14.83 14.46 -7.57
N LEU A 154 -14.47 13.26 -7.11
CA LEU A 154 -15.43 12.21 -6.75
C LEU A 154 -16.32 12.66 -5.58
N TYR A 155 -15.73 13.25 -4.55
CA TYR A 155 -16.42 13.76 -3.38
C TYR A 155 -17.47 14.79 -3.76
N THR A 156 -17.09 15.79 -4.59
CA THR A 156 -18.00 16.83 -5.08
C THR A 156 -19.14 16.24 -5.92
N LEU A 157 -18.83 15.29 -6.80
CA LEU A 157 -19.86 14.61 -7.60
C LEU A 157 -20.87 13.87 -6.71
N LEU A 158 -20.39 13.13 -5.70
CA LEU A 158 -21.25 12.39 -4.78
C LEU A 158 -22.07 13.31 -3.88
N GLN A 159 -21.54 14.45 -3.44
CA GLN A 159 -22.33 15.45 -2.70
C GLN A 159 -23.51 16.01 -3.52
N ASN A 160 -23.34 16.13 -4.83
CA ASN A 160 -24.36 16.68 -5.71
C ASN A 160 -25.40 15.63 -6.18
N MET A 161 -25.19 14.36 -5.88
CA MET A 161 -26.14 13.29 -6.20
C MET A 161 -27.20 13.18 -5.10
N GLN A 162 -28.35 13.81 -5.29
CA GLN A 162 -29.47 13.84 -4.31
C GLN A 162 -29.96 12.44 -3.90
N GLU A 163 -29.82 11.45 -4.76
CA GLU A 163 -30.29 10.06 -4.53
C GLU A 163 -29.33 9.26 -3.66
N CYS A 164 -28.13 9.78 -3.41
CA CYS A 164 -27.08 9.02 -2.69
C CYS A 164 -27.26 8.99 -1.17
N GLY A 165 -28.02 9.94 -0.59
CA GLY A 165 -28.21 10.04 0.86
C GLY A 165 -28.88 8.82 1.49
N ASP A 166 -29.62 8.03 0.70
CA ASP A 166 -30.27 6.80 1.16
C ASP A 166 -29.35 5.58 1.20
N TYR A 167 -28.20 5.64 0.51
CA TYR A 167 -27.30 4.49 0.35
C TYR A 167 -25.97 4.62 1.08
N PHE A 168 -25.47 5.84 1.32
CA PHE A 168 -24.20 6.07 2.01
C PHE A 168 -24.12 7.48 2.61
N THR A 169 -23.26 7.61 3.61
CA THR A 169 -22.91 8.89 4.21
C THR A 169 -21.45 9.20 3.88
N LEU A 170 -21.19 10.39 3.32
CA LEU A 170 -19.83 10.86 3.10
C LEU A 170 -19.17 11.20 4.43
N LEU A 171 -17.95 10.74 4.62
CA LEU A 171 -17.14 11.19 5.74
C LEU A 171 -16.74 12.66 5.53
N PRO A 172 -16.61 13.46 6.58
CA PRO A 172 -16.13 14.84 6.46
C PRO A 172 -14.69 14.86 5.90
N GLU A 173 -14.37 15.90 5.14
CA GLU A 173 -13.01 16.18 4.67
C GLU A 173 -12.02 16.44 5.82
#